data_43851e7ffaac723a5fb0c4d2e6d6256a
#
_entry.id   43851e7ffaac723a5fb0c4d2e6d6256a
#
_cell.length_a   1.000
_cell.length_b   1.000
_cell.length_c   1.000
_cell.angle_alpha   90.00
_cell.angle_beta   90.00
_cell.angle_gamma   90.00
#
_symmetry.space_group_name_H-M   'P 1'
#
loop_
_entity.id
_entity.type
_entity.pdbx_description
1 polymer ?
#
loop_
_entity_poly.entity_id
_entity_poly.type
_entity_poly.pdbx_seq_one_letter_code
_entity_poly.pdbx_strand_id
1 'polypeptide(L)'
;DAIQKAGYGAIPRAAHGSSAQAAGSSSADPSALAKRAIEEKRRQLIVSAVFSVPLFYVAMGPMLGWPQPPALAGAAGMMASALTQLLLCVPILFVNRPYFITGFKTLFRASPNMDSLIALGSAASAAWSIAGLYRMAISLGSGDIEGAHAAFHNLYFDSAGMILTLITLGKFFEARAKGRTTGAITAWAAWMVPAGW
;
A
#
# COMPACT_ATOMS: atom_id res chain seq x y z
N ASP A 1 7.54 -25.45 -28.71
CA ASP A 1 7.10 -26.32 -27.60
C ASP A 1 8.03 -26.30 -26.37
N ALA A 2 9.39 -26.14 -26.53
CA ALA A 2 10.32 -26.09 -25.38
C ALA A 2 10.20 -24.81 -24.57
N ILE A 3 9.84 -23.67 -25.18
CA ILE A 3 9.73 -22.35 -24.54
C ILE A 3 8.45 -22.24 -23.70
N GLN A 4 7.37 -22.90 -24.12
CA GLN A 4 6.13 -22.96 -23.34
C GLN A 4 6.25 -23.84 -22.09
N LYS A 5 7.10 -24.89 -22.13
CA LYS A 5 7.40 -25.73 -20.95
C LYS A 5 8.20 -25.00 -19.88
N ALA A 6 8.94 -23.94 -20.24
CA ALA A 6 9.70 -23.11 -19.31
C ALA A 6 8.87 -21.96 -18.70
N GLY A 7 7.56 -21.87 -18.99
CA GLY A 7 6.67 -20.86 -18.39
C GLY A 7 6.76 -19.46 -18.99
N TYR A 8 7.48 -19.30 -20.10
CA TYR A 8 7.54 -18.02 -20.83
C TYR A 8 6.51 -18.01 -21.95
N GLY A 9 5.58 -17.09 -21.93
CA GLY A 9 4.62 -16.85 -23.01
C GLY A 9 5.33 -16.26 -24.23
N ALA A 10 5.73 -17.09 -25.19
CA ALA A 10 6.23 -16.61 -26.48
C ALA A 10 5.05 -16.21 -27.35
N ILE A 11 4.92 -14.92 -27.69
CA ILE A 11 3.98 -14.42 -28.68
C ILE A 11 4.66 -14.55 -30.06
N PRO A 12 4.14 -15.37 -31.00
CA PRO A 12 4.72 -15.46 -32.35
C PRO A 12 4.63 -14.11 -33.04
N ARG A 13 5.74 -13.57 -33.49
CA ARG A 13 5.76 -12.39 -34.35
C ARG A 13 5.31 -12.83 -35.74
N ALA A 14 4.07 -12.57 -36.10
CA ALA A 14 3.55 -12.85 -37.44
C ALA A 14 4.37 -12.11 -38.49
N ALA A 15 4.86 -12.86 -39.50
CA ALA A 15 5.52 -12.32 -40.67
C ALA A 15 4.57 -11.37 -41.41
N HIS A 16 5.13 -10.28 -41.94
CA HIS A 16 4.42 -9.30 -42.75
C HIS A 16 3.70 -9.97 -43.93
N GLY A 17 2.38 -9.89 -43.91
CA GLY A 17 1.52 -10.24 -45.04
C GLY A 17 0.21 -9.47 -44.89
N SER A 18 -0.02 -8.54 -45.81
CA SER A 18 -1.16 -7.65 -45.94
C SER A 18 -2.51 -8.32 -45.75
N SER A 19 -3.33 -7.80 -44.85
CA SER A 19 -4.76 -7.59 -45.06
C SER A 19 -5.32 -6.68 -43.98
N ALA A 20 -5.86 -5.56 -44.41
CA ALA A 20 -6.60 -4.62 -43.60
C ALA A 20 -7.91 -5.23 -43.10
N GLN A 21 -8.33 -4.73 -41.98
CA GLN A 21 -9.68 -4.74 -41.39
C GLN A 21 -9.97 -5.70 -40.24
N ALA A 22 -10.39 -5.03 -39.17
CA ALA A 22 -11.16 -5.51 -38.03
C ALA A 22 -10.39 -6.16 -36.90
N ALA A 23 -9.99 -5.35 -35.92
CA ALA A 23 -10.28 -5.57 -34.53
C ALA A 23 -9.71 -4.40 -33.70
N GLY A 24 -10.57 -3.59 -33.14
CA GLY A 24 -10.20 -2.57 -32.15
C GLY A 24 -9.75 -3.22 -30.84
N SER A 25 -8.55 -3.77 -30.84
CA SER A 25 -7.80 -3.99 -29.62
C SER A 25 -6.82 -2.82 -29.51
N SER A 26 -7.18 -1.82 -28.72
CA SER A 26 -6.33 -0.70 -28.37
C SER A 26 -4.99 -1.24 -27.90
N SER A 27 -3.98 -1.16 -28.76
CA SER A 27 -2.58 -1.21 -28.35
C SER A 27 -2.37 0.00 -27.44
N ALA A 28 -2.67 -0.18 -26.15
CA ALA A 28 -2.50 0.86 -25.17
C ALA A 28 -1.03 1.27 -25.22
N ASP A 29 -0.79 2.51 -25.61
CA ASP A 29 0.53 3.10 -25.72
C ASP A 29 1.29 2.82 -24.39
N PRO A 30 2.46 2.17 -24.41
CA PRO A 30 3.23 1.85 -23.21
C PRO A 30 3.46 3.06 -22.31
N SER A 31 3.55 4.26 -22.91
CA SER A 31 3.68 5.52 -22.20
C SER A 31 2.41 5.90 -21.43
N ALA A 32 1.23 5.63 -22.01
CA ALA A 32 -0.06 5.89 -21.36
C ALA A 32 -0.32 4.91 -20.21
N LEU A 33 0.08 3.64 -20.34
CA LEU A 33 0.01 2.66 -19.26
C LEU A 33 0.94 3.02 -18.10
N ALA A 34 2.16 3.46 -18.39
CA ALA A 34 3.10 3.91 -17.37
C ALA A 34 2.58 5.15 -16.62
N LYS A 35 1.99 6.12 -17.30
CA LYS A 35 1.39 7.30 -16.67
C LYS A 35 0.23 6.92 -15.73
N ARG A 36 -0.68 6.06 -16.18
CA ARG A 36 -1.81 5.58 -15.34
C ARG A 36 -1.31 4.86 -14.09
N ALA A 37 -0.30 4.00 -14.21
CA ALA A 37 0.30 3.32 -13.06
C ALA A 37 0.92 4.29 -12.04
N ILE A 38 1.58 5.36 -12.50
CA ILE A 38 2.13 6.42 -11.65
C ILE A 38 1.01 7.20 -10.95
N GLU A 39 -0.05 7.56 -11.68
CA GLU A 39 -1.20 8.30 -11.13
C GLU A 39 -1.94 7.49 -10.06
N GLU A 40 -2.16 6.20 -10.30
CA GLU A 40 -2.77 5.30 -9.34
C GLU A 40 -1.94 5.20 -8.05
N LYS A 41 -0.62 5.00 -8.17
CA LYS A 41 0.29 4.97 -7.02
C LYS A 41 0.37 6.32 -6.30
N ARG A 42 0.33 7.42 -7.03
CA ARG A 42 0.27 8.77 -6.45
C ARG A 42 -1.00 8.97 -5.63
N ARG A 43 -2.16 8.56 -6.17
CA ARG A 43 -3.43 8.65 -5.44
C ARG A 43 -3.42 7.81 -4.17
N GLN A 44 -2.95 6.55 -4.25
CA GLN A 44 -2.79 5.68 -3.09
C GLN A 44 -1.89 6.33 -2.03
N LEU A 45 -0.76 6.88 -2.44
CA LEU A 45 0.19 7.55 -1.56
C LEU A 45 -0.41 8.79 -0.87
N ILE A 46 -1.09 9.66 -1.63
CA ILE A 46 -1.70 10.88 -1.07
C ILE A 46 -2.74 10.51 0.00
N VAL A 47 -3.64 9.58 -0.30
CA VAL A 47 -4.64 9.15 0.67
C VAL A 47 -3.98 8.52 1.90
N SER A 48 -3.02 7.60 1.70
CA SER A 48 -2.30 6.98 2.83
C SER A 48 -1.57 8.03 3.68
N ALA A 49 -0.89 9.01 3.07
CA ALA A 49 -0.16 10.06 3.79
C ALA A 49 -1.11 11.00 4.57
N VAL A 50 -2.23 11.41 3.96
CA VAL A 50 -3.23 12.28 4.60
C VAL A 50 -3.80 11.65 5.88
N PHE A 51 -4.02 10.34 5.89
CA PHE A 51 -4.51 9.64 7.07
C PHE A 51 -3.39 9.18 8.02
N SER A 52 -2.19 8.90 7.51
CA SER A 52 -1.06 8.43 8.31
C SER A 52 -0.47 9.54 9.20
N VAL A 53 -0.45 10.80 8.73
CA VAL A 53 0.08 11.93 9.51
C VAL A 53 -0.74 12.16 10.78
N PRO A 54 -2.09 12.33 10.73
CA PRO A 54 -2.88 12.49 11.95
C PRO A 54 -2.89 11.21 12.80
N LEU A 55 -2.82 10.02 12.19
CA LEU A 55 -2.70 8.76 12.92
C LEU A 55 -1.43 8.75 13.79
N PHE A 56 -0.30 9.12 13.20
CA PHE A 56 0.98 9.23 13.92
C PHE A 56 0.93 10.28 15.02
N TYR A 57 0.29 11.43 14.74
CA TYR A 57 0.11 12.49 15.73
C TYR A 57 -0.68 12.01 16.96
N VAL A 58 -1.79 11.29 16.74
CA VAL A 58 -2.64 10.77 17.84
C VAL A 58 -1.93 9.65 18.61
N ALA A 59 -1.19 8.77 17.91
CA ALA A 59 -0.50 7.65 18.55
C ALA A 59 0.74 8.09 19.34
N MET A 60 1.59 8.93 18.75
CA MET A 60 2.87 9.34 19.32
C MET A 60 2.79 10.65 20.11
N GLY A 61 1.74 11.45 19.94
CA GLY A 61 1.58 12.75 20.61
C GLY A 61 1.74 12.71 22.12
N PRO A 62 1.09 11.79 22.86
CA PRO A 62 1.27 11.68 24.32
C PRO A 62 2.70 11.40 24.74
N MET A 63 3.42 10.57 23.97
CA MET A 63 4.80 10.20 24.27
C MET A 63 5.81 11.32 23.98
N LEU A 64 5.52 12.14 22.95
CA LEU A 64 6.35 13.29 22.54
C LEU A 64 5.99 14.59 23.29
N GLY A 65 4.99 14.56 24.17
CA GLY A 65 4.53 15.74 24.90
C GLY A 65 3.81 16.78 24.00
N TRP A 66 3.30 16.36 22.86
CA TRP A 66 2.53 17.25 21.99
C TRP A 66 1.16 17.55 22.58
N PRO A 67 0.63 18.79 22.34
CA PRO A 67 -0.69 19.15 22.84
C PRO A 67 -1.76 18.23 22.24
N GLN A 68 -2.43 17.47 23.12
CA GLN A 68 -3.54 16.60 22.73
C GLN A 68 -4.86 17.35 22.92
N PRO A 69 -5.83 17.17 22.01
CA PRO A 69 -7.19 17.65 22.25
C PRO A 69 -7.73 17.12 23.58
N PRO A 70 -8.41 17.94 24.39
CA PRO A 70 -8.88 17.50 25.72
C PRO A 70 -9.81 16.28 25.67
N ALA A 71 -10.50 16.07 24.56
CA ALA A 71 -11.34 14.89 24.34
C ALA A 71 -10.56 13.57 24.17
N LEU A 72 -9.28 13.63 23.85
CA LEU A 72 -8.41 12.47 23.65
C LEU A 72 -7.39 12.31 24.79
N ALA A 73 -7.38 13.23 25.75
CA ALA A 73 -6.44 13.25 26.86
C ALA A 73 -7.00 12.57 28.11
N GLY A 74 -6.09 12.03 28.94
CA GLY A 74 -6.44 11.40 30.23
C GLY A 74 -7.14 10.05 30.10
N ALA A 75 -7.50 9.47 31.24
CA ALA A 75 -8.09 8.12 31.32
C ALA A 75 -9.43 8.02 30.55
N ALA A 76 -10.27 9.05 30.61
CA ALA A 76 -11.53 9.08 29.89
C ALA A 76 -11.34 9.19 28.37
N GLY A 77 -10.25 9.81 27.90
CA GLY A 77 -9.93 9.99 26.49
C GLY A 77 -9.19 8.82 25.85
N MET A 78 -8.64 7.87 26.63
CA MET A 78 -7.88 6.73 26.11
C MET A 78 -8.67 5.92 25.08
N MET A 79 -9.93 5.58 25.38
CA MET A 79 -10.78 4.80 24.48
C MET A 79 -11.11 5.59 23.21
N ALA A 80 -11.40 6.89 23.35
CA ALA A 80 -11.64 7.77 22.20
C ALA A 80 -10.41 7.90 21.32
N SER A 81 -9.22 8.01 21.91
CA SER A 81 -7.94 8.04 21.20
C SER A 81 -7.69 6.74 20.43
N ALA A 82 -7.89 5.58 21.06
CA ALA A 82 -7.71 4.27 20.43
C ALA A 82 -8.70 4.04 19.27
N LEU A 83 -9.96 4.43 19.44
CA LEU A 83 -10.96 4.38 18.36
C LEU A 83 -10.62 5.33 17.22
N THR A 84 -10.10 6.52 17.52
CA THR A 84 -9.66 7.49 16.51
C THR A 84 -8.48 6.91 15.70
N GLN A 85 -7.53 6.25 16.35
CA GLN A 85 -6.43 5.55 15.67
C GLN A 85 -6.96 4.45 14.74
N LEU A 86 -7.90 3.62 15.20
CA LEU A 86 -8.55 2.61 14.37
C LEU A 86 -9.25 3.26 13.17
N LEU A 87 -10.05 4.32 13.38
CA LEU A 87 -10.79 5.01 12.32
C LEU A 87 -9.86 5.61 11.26
N LEU A 88 -8.71 6.15 11.66
CA LEU A 88 -7.69 6.68 10.75
C LEU A 88 -6.92 5.57 10.03
N CYS A 89 -6.72 4.41 10.67
CA CYS A 89 -6.03 3.27 10.08
C CYS A 89 -6.88 2.58 8.99
N VAL A 90 -8.20 2.47 9.17
CA VAL A 90 -9.11 1.77 8.23
C VAL A 90 -8.99 2.28 6.79
N PRO A 91 -9.04 3.60 6.48
CA PRO A 91 -8.88 4.09 5.11
C PRO A 91 -7.52 3.72 4.50
N ILE A 92 -6.45 3.71 5.32
CA ILE A 92 -5.11 3.33 4.87
C ILE A 92 -5.11 1.85 4.46
N LEU A 93 -5.67 0.96 5.28
CA LEU A 93 -5.81 -0.46 4.99
C LEU A 93 -6.64 -0.69 3.72
N PHE A 94 -7.75 0.04 3.57
CA PHE A 94 -8.67 -0.12 2.45
C PHE A 94 -8.05 0.31 1.11
N VAL A 95 -7.37 1.44 1.06
CA VAL A 95 -6.71 1.94 -0.15
C VAL A 95 -5.54 1.03 -0.55
N ASN A 96 -4.86 0.44 0.43
CA ASN A 96 -3.73 -0.46 0.24
C ASN A 96 -4.13 -1.96 0.19
N ARG A 97 -5.43 -2.27 0.08
CA ARG A 97 -5.93 -3.65 -0.05
C ARG A 97 -5.24 -4.52 -1.12
N PRO A 98 -4.76 -3.99 -2.27
CA PRO A 98 -4.07 -4.81 -3.26
C PRO A 98 -2.84 -5.53 -2.70
N TYR A 99 -2.12 -4.93 -1.74
CA TYR A 99 -0.98 -5.59 -1.08
C TYR A 99 -1.41 -6.80 -0.26
N PHE A 100 -2.57 -6.71 0.41
CA PHE A 100 -3.13 -7.83 1.17
C PHE A 100 -3.58 -8.96 0.25
N ILE A 101 -4.31 -8.64 -0.83
CA ILE A 101 -4.81 -9.64 -1.79
C ILE A 101 -3.65 -10.37 -2.45
N THR A 102 -2.67 -9.62 -2.99
CA THR A 102 -1.49 -10.21 -3.64
C THR A 102 -0.61 -10.93 -2.64
N GLY A 103 -0.35 -10.31 -1.48
CA GLY A 103 0.53 -10.85 -0.45
C GLY A 103 0.03 -12.17 0.13
N PHE A 104 -1.23 -12.25 0.53
CA PHE A 104 -1.79 -13.50 1.03
C PHE A 104 -1.92 -14.57 -0.06
N LYS A 105 -2.31 -14.18 -1.30
CA LYS A 105 -2.39 -15.11 -2.42
C LYS A 105 -1.04 -15.77 -2.73
N THR A 106 0.05 -15.01 -2.72
CA THR A 106 1.41 -15.54 -2.97
C THR A 106 1.93 -16.34 -1.77
N LEU A 107 1.59 -15.93 -0.56
CA LEU A 107 1.93 -16.67 0.66
C LEU A 107 1.29 -18.08 0.66
N PHE A 108 -0.02 -18.19 0.35
CA PHE A 108 -0.72 -19.48 0.27
C PHE A 108 -0.25 -20.36 -0.90
N ARG A 109 0.39 -19.76 -1.92
CA ARG A 109 0.99 -20.52 -3.05
C ARG A 109 2.42 -20.94 -2.79
N ALA A 110 2.92 -20.84 -1.55
CA ALA A 110 4.31 -21.14 -1.18
C ALA A 110 5.36 -20.40 -2.03
N SER A 111 4.99 -19.23 -2.56
CA SER A 111 5.90 -18.34 -3.32
C SER A 111 5.88 -16.94 -2.68
N PRO A 112 6.39 -16.80 -1.43
CA PRO A 112 6.37 -15.53 -0.72
C PRO A 112 7.19 -14.48 -1.46
N ASN A 113 6.65 -13.28 -1.54
CA ASN A 113 7.31 -12.12 -2.13
C ASN A 113 7.28 -10.93 -1.15
N MET A 114 7.82 -9.79 -1.56
CA MET A 114 7.82 -8.57 -0.74
C MET A 114 6.41 -8.15 -0.29
N ASP A 115 5.40 -8.32 -1.16
CA ASP A 115 4.01 -7.98 -0.82
C ASP A 115 3.43 -8.92 0.26
N SER A 116 3.89 -10.19 0.32
CA SER A 116 3.52 -11.14 1.38
C SER A 116 4.01 -10.70 2.76
N LEU A 117 5.24 -10.20 2.84
CA LEU A 117 5.83 -9.71 4.08
C LEU A 117 5.09 -8.45 4.59
N ILE A 118 4.77 -7.54 3.67
CA ILE A 118 4.00 -6.33 3.96
C ILE A 118 2.62 -6.68 4.49
N ALA A 119 1.91 -7.58 3.78
CA ALA A 119 0.57 -8.01 4.16
C ALA A 119 0.56 -8.68 5.53
N LEU A 120 1.54 -9.55 5.81
CA LEU A 120 1.65 -10.25 7.09
C LEU A 120 1.94 -9.27 8.23
N GLY A 121 2.94 -8.40 8.07
CA GLY A 121 3.34 -7.44 9.11
C GLY A 121 2.24 -6.43 9.45
N SER A 122 1.63 -5.82 8.44
CA SER A 122 0.55 -4.85 8.65
C SER A 122 -0.74 -5.50 9.17
N ALA A 123 -1.09 -6.72 8.70
CA ALA A 123 -2.24 -7.46 9.22
C ALA A 123 -2.03 -7.90 10.68
N ALA A 124 -0.83 -8.38 11.02
CA ALA A 124 -0.50 -8.76 12.39
C ALA A 124 -0.57 -7.56 13.35
N SER A 125 0.00 -6.41 12.96
CA SER A 125 -0.06 -5.17 13.76
C SER A 125 -1.50 -4.71 13.96
N ALA A 126 -2.33 -4.72 12.91
CA ALA A 126 -3.73 -4.34 12.99
C ALA A 126 -4.54 -5.32 13.86
N ALA A 127 -4.35 -6.63 13.69
CA ALA A 127 -5.04 -7.66 14.46
C ALA A 127 -4.67 -7.59 15.95
N TRP A 128 -3.38 -7.39 16.26
CA TRP A 128 -2.91 -7.22 17.63
C TRP A 128 -3.53 -5.98 18.28
N SER A 129 -3.61 -4.87 17.56
CA SER A 129 -4.19 -3.62 18.03
C SER A 129 -5.69 -3.75 18.27
N ILE A 130 -6.42 -4.47 17.43
CA ILE A 130 -7.83 -4.78 17.66
C ILE A 130 -7.99 -5.60 18.94
N ALA A 131 -7.17 -6.64 19.15
CA ALA A 131 -7.19 -7.42 20.38
C ALA A 131 -6.81 -6.57 21.61
N GLY A 132 -5.89 -5.61 21.45
CA GLY A 132 -5.53 -4.62 22.47
C GLY A 132 -6.71 -3.71 22.84
N LEU A 133 -7.47 -3.28 21.85
CA LEU A 133 -8.66 -2.45 22.02
C LEU A 133 -9.75 -3.19 22.81
N TYR A 134 -9.96 -4.50 22.56
CA TYR A 134 -10.86 -5.33 23.34
C TYR A 134 -10.39 -5.46 24.80
N ARG A 135 -9.09 -5.72 25.02
CA ARG A 135 -8.51 -5.79 26.37
C ARG A 135 -8.69 -4.49 27.12
N MET A 136 -8.42 -3.36 26.48
CA MET A 136 -8.61 -2.04 27.06
C MET A 136 -10.07 -1.78 27.44
N ALA A 137 -11.04 -2.18 26.59
CA ALA A 137 -12.46 -2.03 26.90
C ALA A 137 -12.88 -2.85 28.12
N ILE A 138 -12.37 -4.09 28.27
CA ILE A 138 -12.63 -4.94 29.42
C ILE A 138 -12.02 -4.34 30.70
N SER A 139 -10.77 -3.88 30.66
CA SER A 139 -10.09 -3.26 31.82
C SER A 139 -10.81 -1.99 32.27
N LEU A 140 -11.25 -1.13 31.33
CA LEU A 140 -12.05 0.05 31.68
C LEU A 140 -13.40 -0.33 32.30
N GLY A 141 -14.06 -1.37 31.80
CA GLY A 141 -15.32 -1.88 32.34
C GLY A 141 -15.21 -2.47 33.75
N SER A 142 -14.05 -3.02 34.10
CA SER A 142 -13.74 -3.54 35.46
C SER A 142 -13.15 -2.49 36.40
N GLY A 143 -12.93 -1.26 35.96
CA GLY A 143 -12.31 -0.19 36.74
C GLY A 143 -10.78 -0.31 36.88
N ASP A 144 -10.14 -1.22 36.14
CA ASP A 144 -8.69 -1.40 36.07
C ASP A 144 -8.07 -0.37 35.13
N ILE A 145 -7.77 0.82 35.66
CA ILE A 145 -7.17 1.92 34.87
C ILE A 145 -5.73 1.58 34.43
N GLU A 146 -4.98 0.87 35.28
CA GLU A 146 -3.59 0.49 34.96
C GLU A 146 -3.53 -0.51 33.82
N GLY A 147 -4.37 -1.55 33.87
CA GLY A 147 -4.50 -2.51 32.77
C GLY A 147 -4.97 -1.87 31.46
N ALA A 148 -5.88 -0.89 31.53
CA ALA A 148 -6.30 -0.13 30.37
C ALA A 148 -5.16 0.71 29.77
N HIS A 149 -4.35 1.35 30.62
CA HIS A 149 -3.16 2.12 30.21
C HIS A 149 -2.11 1.22 29.54
N ALA A 150 -1.84 0.06 30.14
CA ALA A 150 -0.92 -0.92 29.55
C ALA A 150 -1.41 -1.43 28.19
N ALA A 151 -2.72 -1.67 28.03
CA ALA A 151 -3.30 -2.08 26.76
C ALA A 151 -3.23 -0.97 25.70
N PHE A 152 -3.43 0.30 26.09
CA PHE A 152 -3.34 1.46 25.20
C PHE A 152 -1.93 1.63 24.63
N HIS A 153 -0.89 1.51 25.45
CA HIS A 153 0.50 1.60 25.00
C HIS A 153 0.97 0.43 24.12
N ASN A 154 0.19 -0.64 24.08
CA ASN A 154 0.43 -1.80 23.22
C ASN A 154 -0.43 -1.80 21.94
N LEU A 155 -0.97 -0.66 21.54
CA LEU A 155 -1.62 -0.49 20.24
C LEU A 155 -0.58 -0.17 19.17
N TYR A 156 -0.70 -0.77 17.99
CA TYR A 156 0.22 -0.65 16.85
C TYR A 156 -0.53 -0.29 15.55
N PHE A 157 -1.62 0.50 15.65
CA PHE A 157 -2.34 0.99 14.47
C PHE A 157 -1.47 1.93 13.63
N ASP A 158 -0.65 2.73 14.27
CA ASP A 158 0.34 3.60 13.65
C ASP A 158 1.36 2.80 12.85
N SER A 159 1.89 1.72 13.43
CA SER A 159 2.85 0.84 12.76
C SER A 159 2.25 0.19 11.51
N ALA A 160 1.01 -0.32 11.58
CA ALA A 160 0.31 -0.85 10.41
C ALA A 160 0.15 0.22 9.31
N GLY A 161 -0.28 1.44 9.67
CA GLY A 161 -0.44 2.57 8.75
C GLY A 161 0.89 3.03 8.16
N MET A 162 1.94 3.13 8.97
CA MET A 162 3.28 3.57 8.52
C MET A 162 3.92 2.56 7.57
N ILE A 163 3.86 1.26 7.86
CA ILE A 163 4.37 0.21 6.96
C ILE A 163 3.75 0.37 5.57
N LEU A 164 2.42 0.46 5.48
CA LEU A 164 1.71 0.59 4.21
C LEU A 164 2.04 1.90 3.49
N THR A 165 2.12 3.02 4.22
CA THR A 165 2.42 4.34 3.65
C THR A 165 3.83 4.42 3.11
N LEU A 166 4.84 3.95 3.86
CA LEU A 166 6.24 3.96 3.43
C LEU A 166 6.49 3.03 2.24
N ILE A 167 5.87 1.86 2.22
CA ILE A 167 5.97 0.94 1.09
C ILE A 167 5.30 1.54 -0.16
N THR A 168 4.14 2.17 0.00
CA THR A 168 3.45 2.84 -1.12
C THR A 168 4.29 4.01 -1.65
N LEU A 169 4.99 4.74 -0.79
CA LEU A 169 5.96 5.76 -1.16
C LEU A 169 7.12 5.16 -1.97
N GLY A 170 7.70 4.05 -1.50
CA GLY A 170 8.76 3.32 -2.22
C GLY A 170 8.30 2.86 -3.61
N LYS A 171 7.12 2.26 -3.71
CA LYS A 171 6.52 1.83 -4.99
C LYS A 171 6.20 3.00 -5.93
N PHE A 172 5.83 4.15 -5.40
CA PHE A 172 5.66 5.36 -6.20
C PHE A 172 6.98 5.84 -6.80
N PHE A 173 8.06 5.89 -6.02
CA PHE A 173 9.38 6.25 -6.54
C PHE A 173 9.89 5.24 -7.56
N GLU A 174 9.69 3.94 -7.34
CA GLU A 174 10.02 2.89 -8.30
C GLU A 174 9.28 3.08 -9.62
N ALA A 175 7.96 3.31 -9.58
CA ALA A 175 7.16 3.54 -10.79
C ALA A 175 7.61 4.80 -11.53
N ARG A 176 7.94 5.87 -10.80
CA ARG A 176 8.45 7.12 -11.38
C ARG A 176 9.82 6.95 -12.04
N ALA A 177 10.72 6.19 -11.43
CA ALA A 177 12.04 5.91 -11.98
C ALA A 177 11.94 5.07 -13.26
N LYS A 178 11.14 4.01 -13.27
CA LYS A 178 10.88 3.18 -14.45
C LYS A 178 10.25 3.97 -15.61
N GLY A 179 9.31 4.86 -15.32
CA GLY A 179 8.68 5.71 -16.34
C GLY A 179 9.67 6.64 -17.04
N ARG A 180 10.67 7.15 -16.36
CA ARG A 180 11.73 7.99 -16.94
C ARG A 180 12.64 7.19 -17.88
N THR A 181 13.01 5.98 -17.52
CA THR A 181 13.90 5.12 -18.29
C THR A 181 13.23 4.66 -19.60
N THR A 182 11.96 4.29 -19.55
CA THR A 182 11.19 3.87 -20.75
C THR A 182 11.06 5.03 -21.74
N GLY A 183 10.81 6.26 -21.27
CA GLY A 183 10.75 7.44 -22.12
C GLY A 183 12.07 7.76 -22.84
N ALA A 184 13.20 7.58 -22.17
CA ALA A 184 14.52 7.78 -22.78
C ALA A 184 14.84 6.73 -23.85
N ILE A 185 14.48 5.46 -23.62
CA ILE A 185 14.69 4.37 -24.58
C ILE A 185 13.85 4.56 -25.83
N THR A 186 12.57 4.95 -25.69
CA THR A 186 11.69 5.23 -26.85
C THR A 186 12.15 6.44 -27.64
N ALA A 187 12.61 7.50 -26.98
CA ALA A 187 13.19 8.66 -27.65
C ALA A 187 14.46 8.29 -28.43
N TRP A 188 15.31 7.45 -27.85
CA TRP A 188 16.54 6.98 -28.50
C TRP A 188 16.27 6.03 -29.69
N ALA A 189 15.29 5.13 -29.54
CA ALA A 189 14.85 4.24 -30.61
C ALA A 189 14.21 5.02 -31.78
N ALA A 190 13.45 6.07 -31.50
CA ALA A 190 12.89 6.96 -32.54
C ALA A 190 13.98 7.75 -33.29
N TRP A 191 15.11 8.02 -32.65
CA TRP A 191 16.23 8.72 -33.28
C TRP A 191 17.10 7.77 -34.13
N MET A 192 17.15 6.48 -33.77
CA MET A 192 17.94 5.46 -34.49
C MET A 192 17.23 4.84 -35.70
N VAL A 193 15.91 5.06 -35.89
CA VAL A 193 15.22 4.67 -37.13
C VAL A 193 15.20 5.89 -38.06
N PRO A 194 16.18 6.02 -38.97
CA PRO A 194 16.10 7.08 -39.99
C PRO A 194 14.86 6.84 -40.81
N ALA A 195 14.04 7.86 -40.97
CA ALA A 195 12.94 7.89 -41.89
C ALA A 195 13.52 7.73 -43.32
N GLY A 196 13.42 6.54 -43.85
CA GLY A 196 13.75 6.30 -45.25
C GLY A 196 14.61 5.07 -45.51
N TRP A 197 13.97 3.96 -45.76
CA TRP A 197 14.25 3.01 -46.86
C TRP A 197 12.92 2.42 -47.27
#